data_fbe693b4d837f0aff4f4d88ac1f79410
#
_entry.id   fbe693b4d837f0aff4f4d88ac1f79410
#
_cell.length_a   1.000
_cell.length_b   1.000
_cell.length_c   1.000
_cell.angle_alpha   90.00
_cell.angle_beta   90.00
_cell.angle_gamma   90.00
#
_symmetry.space_group_name_H-M   'P 1'
#
loop_
_entity.id
_entity.type
_entity.pdbx_description
1 polymer ?
#
loop_
_entity_poly.entity_id
_entity_poly.type
_entity_poly.pdbx_seq_one_letter_code
_entity_poly.pdbx_strand_id
1 'polypeptide(L)'
;MKKKILIAVIVIILLVLLIPIPMRLKDGGTIEYKALIYTISKVHRLNHNSKSGYDNGLIIKIFGKEIYNNVPNNTKEIYYEETEKNYSKTIDNISIELSIPNNWHYEEISQDEENDYYKFALKLYKNEESKNAVLYFYYNPFGVCGTGRTNEKIYLNNGTEAVVGYYDNNENWSDVSFYKLNHNIALINYGLKGAEAQEVLEFIKTINIKL
;
A
#
# COMPACT_ATOMS: atom_id res chain seq x y z
N MET A 1 22.62 18.30 57.12
CA MET A 1 22.62 17.00 56.42
C MET A 1 21.35 16.78 55.59
N LYS A 2 20.13 16.91 56.10
CA LYS A 2 18.87 16.60 55.38
C LYS A 2 18.70 17.38 54.05
N LYS A 3 19.04 18.72 54.00
CA LYS A 3 18.98 19.51 52.75
C LYS A 3 19.90 19.03 51.65
N LYS A 4 21.12 18.58 51.98
CA LYS A 4 22.07 18.03 50.96
C LYS A 4 21.58 16.73 50.37
N ILE A 5 20.99 15.86 51.21
CA ILE A 5 20.38 14.58 50.74
C ILE A 5 19.18 14.87 49.82
N LEU A 6 18.31 15.81 50.20
CA LEU A 6 17.17 16.19 49.38
C LEU A 6 17.59 16.71 47.99
N ILE A 7 18.60 17.57 47.92
CA ILE A 7 19.14 18.08 46.67
C ILE A 7 19.72 16.92 45.82
N ALA A 8 20.47 16.02 46.42
CA ALA A 8 21.03 14.87 45.72
C ALA A 8 19.92 13.98 45.12
N VAL A 9 18.86 13.71 45.87
CA VAL A 9 17.70 12.93 45.37
C VAL A 9 17.01 13.64 44.22
N ILE A 10 16.78 14.94 44.26
CA ILE A 10 16.18 15.73 43.18
C ILE A 10 17.06 15.65 41.91
N VAL A 11 18.38 15.81 42.06
CA VAL A 11 19.32 15.71 40.94
C VAL A 11 19.27 14.33 40.29
N ILE A 12 19.23 13.27 41.09
CA ILE A 12 19.12 11.88 40.58
C ILE A 12 17.80 11.70 39.80
N ILE A 13 16.68 12.16 40.34
CA ILE A 13 15.38 12.10 39.67
C ILE A 13 15.43 12.85 38.32
N LEU A 14 15.99 14.05 38.28
CA LEU A 14 16.15 14.82 37.05
C LEU A 14 17.01 14.10 36.04
N LEU A 15 18.11 13.46 36.45
CA LEU A 15 18.96 12.68 35.56
C LEU A 15 18.21 11.47 34.98
N VAL A 16 17.43 10.76 35.79
CA VAL A 16 16.62 9.63 35.32
C VAL A 16 15.58 10.06 34.30
N LEU A 17 14.96 11.23 34.48
CA LEU A 17 13.96 11.78 33.53
C LEU A 17 14.56 12.22 32.20
N LEU A 18 15.88 12.38 32.11
CA LEU A 18 16.61 12.68 30.88
C LEU A 18 17.00 11.43 30.08
N ILE A 19 16.86 10.25 30.64
CA ILE A 19 17.18 9.00 29.93
C ILE A 19 16.12 8.75 28.86
N PRO A 20 16.48 8.69 27.56
CA PRO A 20 15.51 8.47 26.52
C PRO A 20 15.12 6.99 26.42
N ILE A 21 13.84 6.73 26.21
CA ILE A 21 13.31 5.40 25.94
C ILE A 21 13.20 5.24 24.42
N PRO A 22 13.92 4.26 23.84
CA PRO A 22 13.82 3.98 22.42
C PRO A 22 12.50 3.29 22.07
N MET A 23 11.78 3.80 21.09
CA MET A 23 10.58 3.20 20.52
C MET A 23 10.74 3.03 19.03
N ARG A 24 10.36 1.88 18.49
CA ARG A 24 10.33 1.64 17.05
C ARG A 24 8.91 1.85 16.54
N LEU A 25 8.75 2.74 15.56
CA LEU A 25 7.47 3.02 14.93
C LEU A 25 7.19 2.01 13.80
N LYS A 26 5.91 1.83 13.47
CA LYS A 26 5.46 0.92 12.41
C LYS A 26 5.31 1.64 11.06
N ASP A 27 6.17 2.60 10.77
CA ASP A 27 6.12 3.46 9.57
C ASP A 27 7.19 3.11 8.52
N GLY A 28 7.84 1.96 8.69
CA GLY A 28 8.95 1.52 7.85
C GLY A 28 10.28 1.43 8.59
N GLY A 29 10.36 1.86 9.86
CA GLY A 29 11.55 1.67 10.66
C GLY A 29 12.07 2.89 11.43
N THR A 30 11.30 3.95 11.56
CA THR A 30 11.64 5.11 12.41
C THR A 30 11.89 4.68 13.84
N ILE A 31 12.99 5.17 14.44
CA ILE A 31 13.32 4.98 15.85
C ILE A 31 13.18 6.32 16.55
N GLU A 32 12.31 6.38 17.55
CA GLU A 32 12.09 7.53 18.40
C GLU A 32 12.72 7.31 19.77
N TYR A 33 13.59 8.23 20.19
CA TYR A 33 14.19 8.30 21.52
C TYR A 33 13.46 9.37 22.32
N LYS A 34 12.57 8.96 23.20
CA LYS A 34 11.69 9.85 23.97
C LYS A 34 12.13 9.96 25.42
N ALA A 35 12.46 11.16 25.86
CA ALA A 35 12.66 11.55 27.24
C ALA A 35 11.55 12.52 27.69
N LEU A 36 11.54 12.91 28.96
CA LEU A 36 10.50 13.79 29.49
C LEU A 36 10.46 15.16 28.78
N ILE A 37 11.63 15.74 28.51
CA ILE A 37 11.75 17.10 27.99
C ILE A 37 12.12 17.16 26.50
N TYR A 38 12.60 16.04 25.91
CA TYR A 38 12.98 16.01 24.51
C TYR A 38 12.59 14.70 23.83
N THR A 39 12.49 14.77 22.53
CA THR A 39 12.32 13.62 21.64
C THR A 39 13.27 13.76 20.46
N ILE A 40 13.98 12.68 20.14
CA ILE A 40 14.85 12.59 18.96
C ILE A 40 14.31 11.47 18.11
N SER A 41 13.81 11.76 16.90
CA SER A 41 13.29 10.77 15.96
C SER A 41 14.29 10.59 14.82
N LYS A 42 14.87 9.40 14.73
CA LYS A 42 15.65 8.97 13.57
C LYS A 42 14.66 8.40 12.56
N VAL A 43 14.25 9.26 11.63
CA VAL A 43 13.20 8.95 10.66
C VAL A 43 13.74 7.98 9.61
N HIS A 44 12.99 6.92 9.39
CA HIS A 44 13.13 5.99 8.29
C HIS A 44 11.73 5.47 7.95
N ARG A 45 10.96 6.28 7.22
CA ARG A 45 9.57 5.96 6.87
C ARG A 45 9.44 5.73 5.38
N LEU A 46 8.55 4.83 5.00
CA LEU A 46 8.20 4.58 3.61
C LEU A 46 7.65 5.86 2.98
N ASN A 47 8.23 6.24 1.84
CA ASN A 47 7.75 7.33 1.00
C ASN A 47 7.92 6.95 -0.48
N HIS A 48 6.82 6.60 -1.13
CA HIS A 48 6.80 6.19 -2.54
C HIS A 48 7.26 7.29 -3.51
N ASN A 49 7.25 8.55 -3.07
CA ASN A 49 7.70 9.70 -3.86
C ASN A 49 9.21 10.00 -3.71
N SER A 50 9.88 9.28 -2.84
CA SER A 50 11.34 9.39 -2.65
C SER A 50 12.07 8.46 -3.61
N LYS A 51 13.18 8.94 -4.22
CA LYS A 51 14.05 8.11 -5.10
C LYS A 51 14.56 6.83 -4.42
N SER A 52 14.66 6.83 -3.10
CA SER A 52 15.10 5.68 -2.29
C SER A 52 13.94 4.82 -1.77
N GLY A 53 12.68 5.20 -2.02
CA GLY A 53 11.50 4.59 -1.42
C GLY A 53 11.30 4.95 0.06
N TYR A 54 12.22 5.73 0.65
CA TYR A 54 12.19 6.10 2.06
C TYR A 54 12.55 7.57 2.26
N ASP A 55 11.88 8.21 3.23
CA ASP A 55 12.36 9.46 3.83
C ASP A 55 13.29 9.13 4.98
N ASN A 56 14.49 9.66 4.92
CA ASN A 56 15.49 9.53 5.97
C ASN A 56 15.80 10.91 6.53
N GLY A 57 15.94 11.00 7.85
CA GLY A 57 16.29 12.25 8.48
C GLY A 57 16.23 12.20 10.00
N LEU A 58 16.40 13.36 10.61
CA LEU A 58 16.39 13.56 12.04
C LEU A 58 15.41 14.66 12.40
N ILE A 59 14.55 14.40 13.39
CA ILE A 59 13.66 15.39 13.98
C ILE A 59 14.02 15.50 15.46
N ILE A 60 14.21 16.72 15.97
CA ILE A 60 14.46 16.99 17.38
C ILE A 60 13.36 17.89 17.91
N LYS A 61 12.71 17.49 18.99
CA LYS A 61 11.71 18.26 19.70
C LYS A 61 12.14 18.49 21.14
N ILE A 62 11.94 19.70 21.63
CA ILE A 62 12.12 20.06 23.04
C ILE A 62 10.79 20.59 23.57
N PHE A 63 10.30 20.07 24.70
CA PHE A 63 8.97 20.37 25.23
C PHE A 63 7.86 20.26 24.18
N GLY A 64 7.97 19.23 23.29
CA GLY A 64 7.00 18.99 22.21
C GLY A 64 7.15 19.93 21.01
N LYS A 65 7.96 21.00 21.10
CA LYS A 65 8.20 21.93 19.98
C LYS A 65 9.37 21.43 19.13
N GLU A 66 9.15 21.37 17.84
CA GLU A 66 10.18 21.01 16.87
C GLU A 66 11.20 22.13 16.75
N ILE A 67 12.48 21.80 16.99
CA ILE A 67 13.62 22.72 16.91
C ILE A 67 14.57 22.39 15.78
N TYR A 68 14.53 21.17 15.31
CA TYR A 68 15.32 20.70 14.18
C TYR A 68 14.57 19.64 13.39
N ASN A 69 14.60 19.77 12.04
CA ASN A 69 14.04 18.81 11.13
C ASN A 69 14.80 18.89 9.80
N ASN A 70 15.52 17.83 9.44
CA ASN A 70 16.18 17.70 8.13
C ASN A 70 15.57 16.57 7.29
N VAL A 71 14.43 16.01 7.71
CA VAL A 71 13.67 15.09 6.86
C VAL A 71 13.27 15.88 5.62
N PRO A 72 13.54 15.38 4.41
CA PRO A 72 13.13 16.07 3.20
C PRO A 72 11.64 16.41 3.29
N ASN A 73 11.33 17.70 3.37
CA ASN A 73 9.96 18.16 3.23
C ASN A 73 9.56 18.03 1.76
N ASN A 74 9.38 16.79 1.30
CA ASN A 74 8.65 16.51 0.08
C ASN A 74 7.13 16.67 0.29
N THR A 75 6.72 17.38 1.34
CA THR A 75 5.45 18.09 1.32
C THR A 75 5.64 19.35 0.44
N LYS A 76 5.88 19.19 -0.85
CA LYS A 76 4.96 19.85 -1.74
C LYS A 76 3.60 19.47 -1.19
N GLU A 77 2.81 20.43 -0.75
CA GLU A 77 1.38 20.27 -0.81
C GLU A 77 1.15 19.66 -2.17
N ILE A 78 0.95 18.35 -2.18
CA ILE A 78 0.36 17.70 -3.31
C ILE A 78 -1.04 18.29 -3.23
N TYR A 79 -1.25 19.40 -3.90
CA TYR A 79 -2.53 19.62 -4.53
C TYR A 79 -2.79 18.29 -5.19
N TYR A 80 -3.74 17.58 -4.66
CA TYR A 80 -4.34 16.44 -5.34
C TYR A 80 -4.98 17.01 -6.60
N GLU A 81 -4.19 17.38 -7.60
CA GLU A 81 -4.61 17.23 -8.97
C GLU A 81 -5.09 15.80 -9.03
N GLU A 82 -6.29 15.59 -9.48
CA GLU A 82 -6.95 14.28 -9.57
C GLU A 82 -5.89 13.19 -9.84
N THR A 83 -5.42 12.55 -8.74
CA THR A 83 -4.27 11.65 -8.79
C THR A 83 -4.68 10.29 -9.33
N GLU A 84 -5.96 10.15 -9.66
CA GLU A 84 -6.58 8.92 -10.13
C GLU A 84 -7.45 9.18 -11.36
N LYS A 85 -7.40 8.24 -12.28
CA LYS A 85 -8.32 8.17 -13.43
C LYS A 85 -9.49 7.28 -13.04
N ASN A 86 -10.70 7.79 -13.11
CA ASN A 86 -11.90 6.98 -12.88
C ASN A 86 -12.20 6.20 -14.16
N TYR A 87 -11.99 4.91 -14.12
CA TYR A 87 -12.40 3.99 -15.15
C TYR A 87 -13.84 3.52 -14.90
N SER A 88 -14.68 3.52 -15.91
CA SER A 88 -16.03 2.98 -15.84
C SER A 88 -16.40 2.29 -17.14
N LYS A 89 -16.97 1.10 -17.05
CA LYS A 89 -17.45 0.29 -18.18
C LYS A 89 -18.70 -0.46 -17.80
N THR A 90 -19.65 -0.54 -18.72
CA THR A 90 -20.83 -1.38 -18.58
C THR A 90 -20.82 -2.48 -19.65
N ILE A 91 -20.98 -3.74 -19.24
CA ILE A 91 -20.99 -4.92 -20.07
C ILE A 91 -22.17 -5.79 -19.64
N ASP A 92 -23.09 -6.08 -20.54
CA ASP A 92 -24.26 -6.93 -20.26
C ASP A 92 -25.01 -6.57 -18.97
N ASN A 93 -25.25 -5.28 -18.71
CA ASN A 93 -25.87 -4.72 -17.50
C ASN A 93 -25.00 -4.77 -16.23
N ILE A 94 -23.76 -5.24 -16.30
CA ILE A 94 -22.81 -5.17 -15.20
C ILE A 94 -21.97 -3.90 -15.38
N SER A 95 -22.05 -3.00 -14.41
CA SER A 95 -21.26 -1.78 -14.39
C SER A 95 -20.06 -1.95 -13.47
N ILE A 96 -18.89 -1.57 -13.97
CA ILE A 96 -17.62 -1.66 -13.28
C ILE A 96 -17.02 -0.27 -13.17
N GLU A 97 -16.62 0.08 -11.98
CA GLU A 97 -15.94 1.31 -11.66
C GLU A 97 -14.61 0.98 -10.98
N LEU A 98 -13.53 1.67 -11.34
CA LEU A 98 -12.20 1.46 -10.76
C LEU A 98 -11.43 2.77 -10.79
N SER A 99 -10.83 3.17 -9.66
CA SER A 99 -9.90 4.30 -9.59
C SER A 99 -8.49 3.81 -9.87
N ILE A 100 -7.87 4.32 -10.94
CA ILE A 100 -6.53 3.94 -11.39
C ILE A 100 -5.59 5.12 -11.15
N PRO A 101 -4.47 4.96 -10.41
CA PRO A 101 -3.50 6.03 -10.20
C PRO A 101 -2.98 6.62 -11.52
N ASN A 102 -2.72 7.93 -11.57
CA ASN A 102 -2.31 8.62 -12.80
C ASN A 102 -1.00 8.12 -13.40
N ASN A 103 -0.12 7.52 -12.59
CA ASN A 103 1.12 6.90 -13.04
C ASN A 103 0.96 5.47 -13.56
N TRP A 104 -0.29 4.95 -13.59
CA TRP A 104 -0.67 3.71 -14.24
C TRP A 104 -1.42 4.01 -15.53
N HIS A 105 -1.27 3.12 -16.49
CA HIS A 105 -1.99 3.14 -17.75
C HIS A 105 -2.91 1.92 -17.82
N TYR A 106 -3.93 2.03 -18.66
CA TYR A 106 -4.81 0.91 -18.95
C TYR A 106 -5.10 0.84 -20.44
N GLU A 107 -5.36 -0.38 -20.90
CA GLU A 107 -5.77 -0.69 -22.25
C GLU A 107 -6.95 -1.66 -22.20
N GLU A 108 -8.01 -1.36 -22.95
CA GLU A 108 -9.14 -2.27 -23.12
C GLU A 108 -8.80 -3.31 -24.19
N ILE A 109 -8.99 -4.56 -23.83
CA ILE A 109 -8.81 -5.69 -24.76
C ILE A 109 -10.18 -6.29 -25.01
N SER A 110 -10.68 -6.17 -26.23
CA SER A 110 -11.90 -6.82 -26.64
C SER A 110 -11.63 -8.29 -26.98
N GLN A 111 -12.62 -9.14 -26.82
CA GLN A 111 -12.59 -10.52 -27.27
C GLN A 111 -12.28 -10.54 -28.79
N ASP A 112 -11.32 -11.32 -29.19
CA ASP A 112 -11.14 -11.71 -30.59
C ASP A 112 -11.87 -13.04 -30.86
N GLU A 113 -12.11 -13.33 -32.13
CA GLU A 113 -12.88 -14.50 -32.56
C GLU A 113 -12.22 -15.85 -32.17
N GLU A 114 -10.95 -15.84 -31.79
CA GLU A 114 -10.16 -17.04 -31.44
C GLU A 114 -10.12 -17.27 -29.91
N ASN A 115 -10.60 -16.30 -29.09
CA ASN A 115 -10.43 -16.34 -27.64
C ASN A 115 -11.76 -16.28 -26.88
N ASP A 116 -12.31 -17.47 -26.56
CA ASP A 116 -13.58 -17.60 -25.81
C ASP A 116 -13.44 -17.41 -24.29
N TYR A 117 -12.24 -17.08 -23.78
CA TYR A 117 -11.99 -17.07 -22.34
C TYR A 117 -12.51 -15.83 -21.62
N TYR A 118 -12.70 -14.71 -22.31
CA TYR A 118 -13.22 -13.49 -21.73
C TYR A 118 -14.05 -12.69 -22.75
N LYS A 119 -15.04 -11.96 -22.30
CA LYS A 119 -15.77 -11.01 -23.14
C LYS A 119 -15.06 -9.65 -23.23
N PHE A 120 -14.33 -9.31 -22.19
CA PHE A 120 -13.63 -8.06 -22.06
C PHE A 120 -12.49 -8.22 -21.06
N ALA A 121 -11.39 -7.56 -21.29
CA ALA A 121 -10.29 -7.47 -20.34
C ALA A 121 -9.74 -6.05 -20.25
N LEU A 122 -9.26 -5.68 -19.08
CA LEU A 122 -8.59 -4.41 -18.82
C LEU A 122 -7.15 -4.71 -18.40
N LYS A 123 -6.21 -4.40 -19.30
CA LYS A 123 -4.78 -4.51 -19.04
C LYS A 123 -4.32 -3.27 -18.27
N LEU A 124 -3.57 -3.49 -17.19
CA LEU A 124 -3.04 -2.48 -16.31
C LEU A 124 -1.51 -2.53 -16.35
N TYR A 125 -0.85 -1.40 -16.61
CA TYR A 125 0.61 -1.33 -16.71
C TYR A 125 1.14 0.05 -16.33
N LYS A 126 2.39 0.10 -15.85
CA LYS A 126 3.06 1.34 -15.44
C LYS A 126 3.94 1.91 -16.55
N ASN A 127 4.59 1.03 -17.31
CA ASN A 127 5.37 1.36 -18.48
C ASN A 127 5.32 0.18 -19.47
N GLU A 128 5.71 0.41 -20.72
CA GLU A 128 5.62 -0.62 -21.77
C GLU A 128 6.54 -1.84 -21.51
N GLU A 129 7.59 -1.66 -20.74
CA GLU A 129 8.52 -2.74 -20.38
C GLU A 129 8.06 -3.51 -19.13
N SER A 130 7.13 -2.96 -18.35
CA SER A 130 6.64 -3.64 -17.15
C SER A 130 5.71 -4.78 -17.51
N LYS A 131 5.81 -5.86 -16.74
CA LYS A 131 4.85 -6.95 -16.80
C LYS A 131 3.55 -6.48 -16.17
N ASN A 132 2.46 -6.95 -16.72
CA ASN A 132 1.15 -6.36 -16.53
C ASN A 132 0.29 -7.15 -15.53
N ALA A 133 -0.72 -6.48 -14.97
CA ALA A 133 -1.89 -7.13 -14.42
C ALA A 133 -3.06 -7.00 -15.42
N VAL A 134 -3.91 -8.00 -15.50
CA VAL A 134 -5.08 -7.99 -16.40
C VAL A 134 -6.32 -8.38 -15.63
N LEU A 135 -7.32 -7.50 -15.64
CA LEU A 135 -8.63 -7.74 -15.07
C LEU A 135 -9.54 -8.30 -16.16
N TYR A 136 -9.90 -9.57 -16.03
CA TYR A 136 -10.76 -10.27 -16.95
C TYR A 136 -12.21 -10.26 -16.48
N PHE A 137 -13.11 -10.02 -17.43
CA PHE A 137 -14.55 -10.11 -17.25
C PHE A 137 -15.10 -11.29 -18.02
N TYR A 138 -15.98 -12.04 -17.37
CA TYR A 138 -16.50 -13.31 -17.92
C TYR A 138 -15.38 -14.28 -18.27
N TYR A 139 -14.35 -14.22 -17.42
CA TYR A 139 -13.32 -15.24 -17.44
C TYR A 139 -14.00 -16.56 -17.13
N ASN A 140 -13.91 -17.49 -18.08
CA ASN A 140 -14.38 -18.86 -17.85
C ASN A 140 -13.41 -19.46 -16.83
N PRO A 141 -13.77 -19.66 -15.56
CA PRO A 141 -12.81 -19.99 -14.54
C PRO A 141 -12.19 -21.33 -14.86
N PHE A 142 -10.99 -21.34 -15.39
CA PHE A 142 -10.12 -22.49 -15.19
C PHE A 142 -10.03 -22.68 -13.68
N GLY A 143 -10.38 -23.88 -13.24
CA GLY A 143 -10.23 -24.21 -11.84
C GLY A 143 -8.80 -23.84 -11.45
N VAL A 144 -8.66 -22.89 -10.55
CA VAL A 144 -7.37 -22.48 -10.03
C VAL A 144 -6.74 -23.73 -9.42
N CYS A 145 -5.60 -24.16 -9.94
CA CYS A 145 -4.91 -25.32 -9.39
C CYS A 145 -4.60 -25.05 -7.93
N GLY A 146 -5.21 -25.80 -7.00
CA GLY A 146 -5.04 -25.58 -5.57
C GLY A 146 -3.68 -26.06 -5.04
N THR A 147 -2.89 -26.78 -5.85
CA THR A 147 -1.60 -27.34 -5.45
C THR A 147 -0.57 -26.21 -5.33
N GLY A 148 0.02 -26.05 -4.14
CA GLY A 148 1.01 -25.02 -3.86
C GLY A 148 0.44 -23.60 -3.72
N ARG A 149 -0.90 -23.43 -3.74
CA ARG A 149 -1.55 -22.13 -3.61
C ARG A 149 -1.95 -21.83 -2.17
N THR A 150 -1.52 -20.66 -1.69
CA THR A 150 -2.02 -20.07 -0.45
C THR A 150 -2.95 -18.90 -0.75
N ASN A 151 -3.90 -18.64 0.13
CA ASN A 151 -4.94 -17.63 -0.04
C ASN A 151 -4.88 -16.61 1.08
N GLU A 152 -4.99 -15.33 0.70
CA GLU A 152 -5.17 -14.22 1.61
C GLU A 152 -6.49 -13.51 1.32
N LYS A 153 -7.23 -13.15 2.36
CA LYS A 153 -8.44 -12.34 2.23
C LYS A 153 -8.09 -10.88 2.29
N ILE A 154 -8.58 -10.13 1.33
CA ILE A 154 -8.56 -8.68 1.34
C ILE A 154 -9.99 -8.14 1.33
N TYR A 155 -10.16 -6.90 1.79
CA TYR A 155 -11.44 -6.22 1.76
C TYR A 155 -11.36 -5.03 0.82
N LEU A 156 -12.31 -4.96 -0.09
CA LEU A 156 -12.51 -3.82 -0.97
C LEU A 156 -13.02 -2.62 -0.17
N ASN A 157 -12.92 -1.42 -0.72
CA ASN A 157 -13.34 -0.19 -0.04
C ASN A 157 -14.84 -0.18 0.30
N ASN A 158 -15.65 -0.93 -0.42
CA ASN A 158 -17.09 -1.13 -0.13
C ASN A 158 -17.37 -2.23 0.92
N GLY A 159 -16.32 -2.81 1.53
CA GLY A 159 -16.41 -3.88 2.53
C GLY A 159 -16.57 -5.29 1.96
N THR A 160 -16.61 -5.47 0.64
CA THR A 160 -16.72 -6.79 0.02
C THR A 160 -15.39 -7.56 0.12
N GLU A 161 -15.46 -8.84 0.43
CA GLU A 161 -14.30 -9.73 0.48
C GLU A 161 -13.86 -10.13 -0.93
N ALA A 162 -12.55 -10.03 -1.19
CA ALA A 162 -11.88 -10.65 -2.33
C ALA A 162 -10.76 -11.57 -1.84
N VAL A 163 -10.30 -12.49 -2.68
CA VAL A 163 -9.27 -13.47 -2.31
C VAL A 163 -8.07 -13.33 -3.24
N VAL A 164 -6.93 -13.09 -2.63
CA VAL A 164 -5.61 -13.04 -3.29
C VAL A 164 -4.97 -14.42 -3.22
N GLY A 165 -4.47 -14.89 -4.33
CA GLY A 165 -3.74 -16.16 -4.44
C GLY A 165 -2.25 -15.97 -4.63
N TYR A 166 -1.47 -16.82 -3.96
CA TYR A 166 -0.01 -16.90 -4.07
C TYR A 166 0.40 -18.35 -4.36
N TYR A 167 1.37 -18.56 -5.24
CA TYR A 167 1.89 -19.90 -5.57
C TYR A 167 3.32 -20.07 -5.08
N ASP A 168 3.66 -21.29 -4.66
CA ASP A 168 5.01 -21.73 -4.34
C ASP A 168 5.78 -20.82 -3.39
N ASN A 169 5.11 -20.32 -2.34
CA ASN A 169 5.66 -19.34 -1.38
C ASN A 169 6.21 -18.07 -2.04
N ASN A 170 5.70 -17.71 -3.21
CA ASN A 170 6.08 -16.47 -3.88
C ASN A 170 5.58 -15.27 -3.06
N GLU A 171 6.43 -14.27 -2.90
CA GLU A 171 6.09 -13.01 -2.23
C GLU A 171 5.12 -12.16 -3.05
N ASN A 172 5.00 -12.43 -4.37
CA ASN A 172 4.11 -11.70 -5.24
C ASN A 172 2.84 -12.50 -5.50
N TRP A 173 1.71 -11.82 -5.43
CA TRP A 173 0.42 -12.42 -5.74
C TRP A 173 0.34 -12.86 -7.21
N SER A 174 -0.45 -13.87 -7.47
CA SER A 174 -0.67 -14.44 -8.81
C SER A 174 -2.04 -14.07 -9.38
N ASP A 175 -3.05 -14.05 -8.53
CA ASP A 175 -4.43 -13.75 -8.91
C ASP A 175 -5.23 -13.10 -7.79
N VAL A 176 -6.30 -12.39 -8.15
CA VAL A 176 -7.32 -11.91 -7.23
C VAL A 176 -8.68 -12.34 -7.75
N SER A 177 -9.45 -13.03 -6.91
CA SER A 177 -10.80 -13.51 -7.24
C SER A 177 -11.85 -12.66 -6.54
N PHE A 178 -12.85 -12.22 -7.31
CA PHE A 178 -13.95 -11.37 -6.85
C PHE A 178 -15.27 -12.15 -6.74
N TYR A 179 -15.23 -13.42 -6.38
CA TYR A 179 -16.39 -14.31 -6.43
C TYR A 179 -17.57 -13.86 -5.55
N LYS A 180 -17.34 -13.00 -4.54
CA LYS A 180 -18.42 -12.38 -3.75
C LYS A 180 -19.19 -11.31 -4.53
N LEU A 181 -18.55 -10.67 -5.53
CA LEU A 181 -19.17 -9.70 -6.43
C LEU A 181 -19.68 -10.41 -7.68
N ASN A 182 -18.80 -11.13 -8.38
CA ASN A 182 -19.13 -11.91 -9.56
C ASN A 182 -18.09 -13.01 -9.76
N HIS A 183 -18.54 -14.25 -9.97
CA HIS A 183 -17.68 -15.42 -10.18
C HIS A 183 -16.82 -15.34 -11.45
N ASN A 184 -17.24 -14.51 -12.41
CA ASN A 184 -16.62 -14.42 -13.72
C ASN A 184 -15.64 -13.24 -13.84
N ILE A 185 -15.22 -12.67 -12.72
CA ILE A 185 -14.25 -11.57 -12.70
C ILE A 185 -13.02 -12.02 -11.92
N ALA A 186 -11.86 -11.86 -12.54
CA ALA A 186 -10.58 -12.17 -11.93
C ALA A 186 -9.50 -11.21 -12.42
N LEU A 187 -8.59 -10.81 -11.51
CA LEU A 187 -7.37 -10.10 -11.84
C LEU A 187 -6.21 -11.09 -11.83
N ILE A 188 -5.44 -11.11 -12.90
CA ILE A 188 -4.27 -11.99 -13.06
C ILE A 188 -3.01 -11.15 -13.12
N ASN A 189 -2.00 -11.55 -12.39
CA ASN A 189 -0.67 -10.94 -12.42
C ASN A 189 0.23 -11.69 -13.42
N TYR A 190 0.63 -11.02 -14.48
CA TYR A 190 1.56 -11.54 -15.49
C TYR A 190 3.01 -11.15 -15.21
N GLY A 191 3.40 -11.15 -13.94
CA GLY A 191 4.79 -11.03 -13.50
C GLY A 191 5.19 -9.66 -12.97
N LEU A 192 4.24 -8.83 -12.54
CA LEU A 192 4.55 -7.70 -11.65
C LEU A 192 5.18 -8.22 -10.36
N LYS A 193 6.13 -7.48 -9.81
CA LYS A 193 6.86 -7.84 -8.60
C LYS A 193 7.03 -6.66 -7.67
N GLY A 194 7.26 -6.97 -6.40
CA GLY A 194 7.60 -5.96 -5.39
C GLY A 194 6.56 -4.83 -5.28
N ALA A 195 7.01 -3.59 -5.33
CA ALA A 195 6.17 -2.42 -5.12
C ALA A 195 5.06 -2.26 -6.18
N GLU A 196 5.32 -2.60 -7.45
CA GLU A 196 4.31 -2.49 -8.51
C GLU A 196 3.18 -3.50 -8.33
N ALA A 197 3.51 -4.74 -7.94
CA ALA A 197 2.49 -5.74 -7.62
C ALA A 197 1.63 -5.30 -6.45
N GLN A 198 2.24 -4.70 -5.42
CA GLN A 198 1.52 -4.19 -4.26
C GLN A 198 0.65 -2.97 -4.58
N GLU A 199 1.13 -2.04 -5.43
CA GLU A 199 0.33 -0.90 -5.89
C GLU A 199 -0.97 -1.35 -6.57
N VAL A 200 -0.92 -2.39 -7.42
CA VAL A 200 -2.12 -2.93 -8.06
C VAL A 200 -3.10 -3.48 -7.02
N LEU A 201 -2.63 -4.21 -6.00
CA LEU A 201 -3.49 -4.68 -4.92
C LEU A 201 -4.14 -3.53 -4.14
N GLU A 202 -3.45 -2.41 -3.99
CA GLU A 202 -4.01 -1.26 -3.28
C GLU A 202 -5.11 -0.57 -4.10
N PHE A 203 -4.87 -0.25 -5.37
CA PHE A 203 -5.90 0.44 -6.13
C PHE A 203 -7.05 -0.48 -6.59
N ILE A 204 -6.84 -1.78 -6.74
CA ILE A 204 -7.92 -2.72 -7.06
C ILE A 204 -8.97 -2.79 -5.94
N LYS A 205 -8.63 -2.40 -4.71
CA LYS A 205 -9.60 -2.28 -3.61
C LYS A 205 -10.69 -1.23 -3.88
N THR A 206 -10.45 -0.32 -4.82
CA THR A 206 -11.44 0.69 -5.24
C THR A 206 -12.49 0.13 -6.19
N ILE A 207 -12.31 -1.12 -6.67
CA ILE A 207 -13.24 -1.72 -7.63
C ILE A 207 -14.65 -1.78 -7.04
N ASN A 208 -15.60 -1.33 -7.83
CA ASN A 208 -17.02 -1.40 -7.52
C ASN A 208 -17.75 -2.01 -8.70
N ILE A 209 -18.48 -3.08 -8.45
CA ILE A 209 -19.21 -3.84 -9.46
C ILE A 209 -20.68 -3.79 -9.09
N LYS A 210 -21.50 -3.25 -9.98
CA LYS A 210 -22.96 -3.15 -9.84
C LYS A 210 -23.63 -4.04 -10.89
N LEU A 211 -24.60 -4.83 -10.44
CA LEU A 211 -25.46 -5.72 -11.27
C LEU A 211 -26.67 -4.97 -11.75
#